data_5215a0769d02143af9b69fc666bb032a
#
_entry.id   5215a0769d02143af9b69fc666bb032a
#
_cell.length_a   1.000
_cell.length_b   1.000
_cell.length_c   1.000
_cell.angle_alpha   90.00
_cell.angle_beta   90.00
_cell.angle_gamma   90.00
#
_symmetry.space_group_name_H-M   'P 1'
#
loop_
_entity.id
_entity.type
_entity.pdbx_description
1 polymer ?
#
loop_
_entity_poly.entity_id
_entity_poly.type
_entity_poly.pdbx_seq_one_letter_code
_entity_poly.pdbx_strand_id
1 'polypeptide(L)'
;MIVIVDAVRTAMGGFQGALSTCTAPDLGAVAIKEAVARAGLQPTDIDEVIFGCVLPAGLKQGPARQAMRQAGLPDTTGATTINKICGSGMKAVMQAADAIKAGSANIVVAGGMESMSNAPYLLDKARAGYRMGHGKVTDHMFQEGLEDAETGLSMGILAQEMADKKGYTREQQDAYAISSLNKAVEAVNNGYFKAEIVPVTVSSRKGDVVVDQDEQPLNAKVDKIPTLRPAFKKDGTITAANASSISDGASALVVTSEEIAAQRGLKPLAKVVAYATNSQHPSEFTIAPVGAIEKVLKQTGWKAEEVDLWEVNEAFAMVAMLAIDGFNLDREKVNINGGACALGHPLGSSGSRIIVTLIHALKRTGGKKGIAALCIGGGEATAIAIELI
;
A
#
# COMPACT_ATOMS: atom_id res chain seq x y z
N MET A 1 -2.54 25.01 4.28
CA MET A 1 -2.20 23.66 4.74
C MET A 1 -2.65 22.64 3.70
N ILE A 2 -2.06 21.45 3.62
CA ILE A 2 -2.49 20.39 2.68
C ILE A 2 -3.54 19.53 3.36
N VAL A 3 -4.59 19.22 2.61
CA VAL A 3 -5.73 18.42 3.10
C VAL A 3 -6.08 17.30 2.14
N ILE A 4 -6.63 16.23 2.68
CA ILE A 4 -7.21 15.10 1.94
C ILE A 4 -8.72 15.28 1.99
N VAL A 5 -9.37 15.37 0.83
CA VAL A 5 -10.80 15.58 0.70
C VAL A 5 -11.57 14.27 0.69
N ASP A 6 -11.04 13.28 -0.02
CA ASP A 6 -11.60 11.92 -0.04
C ASP A 6 -10.49 10.87 -0.15
N ALA A 7 -10.79 9.64 0.29
CA ALA A 7 -9.85 8.55 0.34
C ALA A 7 -10.58 7.20 0.19
N VAL A 8 -10.27 6.47 -0.88
CA VAL A 8 -10.91 5.19 -1.21
C VAL A 8 -9.90 4.15 -1.68
N ARG A 9 -10.30 2.89 -1.66
CA ARG A 9 -9.56 1.77 -2.22
C ARG A 9 -10.47 0.73 -2.86
N THR A 10 -9.96 -0.08 -3.73
CA THR A 10 -10.63 -1.32 -4.11
C THR A 10 -10.53 -2.35 -2.97
N ALA A 11 -11.34 -3.40 -3.00
CA ALA A 11 -11.00 -4.61 -2.28
C ALA A 11 -9.63 -5.12 -2.74
N MET A 12 -8.93 -5.86 -1.89
CA MET A 12 -7.68 -6.53 -2.25
C MET A 12 -7.97 -7.97 -2.69
N GLY A 13 -7.54 -8.29 -3.93
CA GLY A 13 -7.55 -9.64 -4.47
C GLY A 13 -6.30 -10.41 -4.08
N GLY A 14 -6.43 -11.71 -3.87
CA GLY A 14 -5.30 -12.61 -3.72
C GLY A 14 -4.61 -12.89 -5.05
N PHE A 15 -3.43 -13.50 -4.98
CA PHE A 15 -2.69 -13.92 -6.17
C PHE A 15 -3.51 -14.91 -7.01
N GLN A 16 -3.71 -14.58 -8.29
CA GLN A 16 -4.55 -15.32 -9.21
C GLN A 16 -6.01 -15.47 -8.73
N GLY A 17 -6.47 -14.56 -7.86
CA GLY A 17 -7.78 -14.55 -7.24
C GLY A 17 -8.83 -13.71 -7.96
N ALA A 18 -9.75 -13.13 -7.20
CA ALA A 18 -10.96 -12.46 -7.69
C ALA A 18 -10.68 -11.28 -8.63
N LEU A 19 -9.54 -10.60 -8.50
CA LEU A 19 -9.15 -9.45 -9.34
C LEU A 19 -8.13 -9.79 -10.43
N SER A 20 -7.77 -11.06 -10.61
CA SER A 20 -6.69 -11.50 -11.50
C SER A 20 -6.89 -11.16 -12.99
N THR A 21 -8.10 -10.89 -13.43
CA THR A 21 -8.39 -10.48 -14.81
C THR A 21 -8.34 -8.96 -15.02
N CYS A 22 -8.19 -8.18 -13.95
CA CYS A 22 -8.07 -6.73 -14.01
C CYS A 22 -6.60 -6.32 -14.11
N THR A 23 -6.27 -5.42 -15.02
CA THR A 23 -4.96 -4.79 -15.05
C THR A 23 -4.82 -3.75 -13.93
N ALA A 24 -3.59 -3.36 -13.57
CA ALA A 24 -3.39 -2.31 -12.59
C ALA A 24 -4.09 -0.99 -13.00
N PRO A 25 -4.04 -0.52 -14.27
CA PRO A 25 -4.83 0.64 -14.70
C PRO A 25 -6.34 0.48 -14.54
N ASP A 26 -6.91 -0.70 -14.75
CA ASP A 26 -8.36 -0.93 -14.55
C ASP A 26 -8.75 -0.71 -13.08
N LEU A 27 -7.97 -1.26 -12.16
CA LEU A 27 -8.18 -1.08 -10.71
C LEU A 27 -7.96 0.38 -10.30
N GLY A 28 -6.91 1.01 -10.82
CA GLY A 28 -6.61 2.44 -10.60
C GLY A 28 -7.75 3.34 -11.07
N ALA A 29 -8.34 3.04 -12.22
CA ALA A 29 -9.46 3.80 -12.77
C ALA A 29 -10.70 3.77 -11.87
N VAL A 30 -11.02 2.61 -11.29
CA VAL A 30 -12.14 2.48 -10.34
C VAL A 30 -11.91 3.36 -9.11
N ALA A 31 -10.70 3.31 -8.53
CA ALA A 31 -10.37 4.11 -7.35
C ALA A 31 -10.36 5.61 -7.65
N ILE A 32 -9.75 6.05 -8.77
CA ILE A 32 -9.71 7.47 -9.18
C ILE A 32 -11.12 8.02 -9.39
N LYS A 33 -11.95 7.31 -10.17
CA LYS A 33 -13.31 7.73 -10.50
C LYS A 33 -14.15 7.96 -9.24
N GLU A 34 -14.09 7.03 -8.31
CA GLU A 34 -14.87 7.10 -7.09
C GLU A 34 -14.35 8.18 -6.13
N ALA A 35 -13.02 8.31 -5.98
CA ALA A 35 -12.43 9.36 -5.14
C ALA A 35 -12.86 10.76 -5.61
N VAL A 36 -12.85 11.01 -6.91
CA VAL A 36 -13.29 12.29 -7.49
C VAL A 36 -14.78 12.51 -7.27
N ALA A 37 -15.60 11.47 -7.48
CA ALA A 37 -17.05 11.56 -7.28
C ALA A 37 -17.42 11.82 -5.82
N ARG A 38 -16.82 11.07 -4.87
CA ARG A 38 -17.08 11.28 -3.42
C ARG A 38 -16.58 12.63 -2.91
N ALA A 39 -15.50 13.15 -3.48
CA ALA A 39 -15.03 14.49 -3.19
C ALA A 39 -16.00 15.60 -3.66
N GLY A 40 -17.03 15.25 -4.45
CA GLY A 40 -17.97 16.22 -5.03
C GLY A 40 -17.36 17.05 -6.15
N LEU A 41 -16.30 16.57 -6.78
CA LEU A 41 -15.56 17.24 -7.85
C LEU A 41 -16.02 16.75 -9.23
N GLN A 42 -15.87 17.61 -10.23
CA GLN A 42 -16.00 17.22 -11.63
C GLN A 42 -14.65 16.69 -12.14
N PRO A 43 -14.64 15.78 -13.11
CA PRO A 43 -13.39 15.31 -13.71
C PRO A 43 -12.46 16.42 -14.21
N THR A 44 -13.03 17.53 -14.67
CA THR A 44 -12.32 18.73 -15.14
C THR A 44 -11.65 19.54 -14.05
N ASP A 45 -11.95 19.27 -12.78
CA ASP A 45 -11.35 19.98 -11.65
C ASP A 45 -9.97 19.44 -11.26
N ILE A 46 -9.58 18.29 -11.81
CA ILE A 46 -8.35 17.59 -11.45
C ILE A 46 -7.21 18.05 -12.36
N ASP A 47 -6.17 18.63 -11.77
CA ASP A 47 -4.99 19.10 -12.51
C ASP A 47 -4.05 17.92 -12.86
N GLU A 48 -3.83 17.00 -11.91
CA GLU A 48 -2.88 15.90 -12.09
C GLU A 48 -3.31 14.64 -11.33
N VAL A 49 -2.89 13.48 -11.89
CA VAL A 49 -2.95 12.16 -11.24
C VAL A 49 -1.53 11.66 -11.02
N ILE A 50 -1.14 11.38 -9.78
CA ILE A 50 0.16 10.80 -9.42
C ILE A 50 -0.08 9.43 -8.81
N PHE A 51 0.30 8.36 -9.54
CA PHE A 51 -0.01 6.99 -9.13
C PHE A 51 1.22 6.10 -9.11
N GLY A 52 1.38 5.38 -8.00
CA GLY A 52 2.35 4.31 -7.86
C GLY A 52 2.00 3.09 -8.70
N CYS A 53 3.00 2.52 -9.38
CA CYS A 53 2.92 1.22 -10.04
C CYS A 53 4.33 0.65 -10.13
N VAL A 54 4.56 -0.49 -9.50
CA VAL A 54 5.90 -1.10 -9.39
C VAL A 54 6.18 -2.05 -10.54
N LEU A 55 5.16 -2.72 -11.03
CA LEU A 55 5.24 -3.78 -12.04
C LEU A 55 4.60 -3.35 -13.38
N PRO A 56 5.18 -2.35 -14.08
CA PRO A 56 4.56 -1.78 -15.27
C PRO A 56 4.84 -2.57 -16.55
N ALA A 57 5.68 -3.60 -16.55
CA ALA A 57 5.97 -4.37 -17.74
C ALA A 57 4.68 -4.97 -18.33
N GLY A 58 4.51 -4.86 -19.64
CA GLY A 58 3.30 -5.31 -20.35
C GLY A 58 2.10 -4.36 -20.28
N LEU A 59 2.09 -3.35 -19.42
CA LEU A 59 0.98 -2.40 -19.27
C LEU A 59 0.97 -1.28 -20.34
N LYS A 60 1.90 -1.30 -21.31
CA LYS A 60 2.06 -0.24 -22.32
C LYS A 60 2.53 1.10 -21.68
N GLN A 61 2.26 2.21 -22.38
CA GLN A 61 2.72 3.53 -21.95
C GLN A 61 1.88 4.10 -20.81
N GLY A 62 2.57 4.66 -19.80
CA GLY A 62 1.97 5.52 -18.79
C GLY A 62 0.80 4.90 -18.04
N PRO A 63 0.99 3.87 -17.20
CA PRO A 63 -0.11 3.22 -16.49
C PRO A 63 -1.04 4.20 -15.73
N ALA A 64 -0.49 5.23 -15.05
CA ALA A 64 -1.30 6.25 -14.40
C ALA A 64 -2.15 7.06 -15.40
N ARG A 65 -1.60 7.35 -16.58
CA ARG A 65 -2.34 8.03 -17.66
C ARG A 65 -3.50 7.17 -18.18
N GLN A 66 -3.28 5.87 -18.29
CA GLN A 66 -4.35 4.94 -18.68
C GLN A 66 -5.46 4.91 -17.63
N ALA A 67 -5.11 4.75 -16.35
CA ALA A 67 -6.07 4.75 -15.25
C ALA A 67 -6.88 6.05 -15.19
N MET A 68 -6.21 7.18 -15.32
CA MET A 68 -6.84 8.51 -15.34
C MET A 68 -7.89 8.63 -16.47
N ARG A 69 -7.53 8.24 -17.70
CA ARG A 69 -8.43 8.31 -18.86
C ARG A 69 -9.61 7.33 -18.73
N GLN A 70 -9.35 6.11 -18.26
CA GLN A 70 -10.39 5.11 -18.00
C GLN A 70 -11.35 5.57 -16.89
N ALA A 71 -10.87 6.34 -15.92
CA ALA A 71 -11.70 6.98 -14.90
C ALA A 71 -12.61 8.11 -15.44
N GLY A 72 -12.40 8.54 -16.69
CA GLY A 72 -13.18 9.59 -17.34
C GLY A 72 -12.68 11.00 -17.10
N LEU A 73 -11.43 11.18 -16.65
CA LEU A 73 -10.80 12.50 -16.57
C LEU A 73 -10.41 12.97 -17.97
N PRO A 74 -10.42 14.31 -18.23
CA PRO A 74 -10.14 14.84 -19.54
C PRO A 74 -8.68 14.68 -19.96
N ASP A 75 -8.42 14.75 -21.26
CA ASP A 75 -7.06 14.63 -21.81
C ASP A 75 -6.12 15.76 -21.39
N THR A 76 -6.68 16.86 -20.88
CA THR A 76 -5.93 18.01 -20.32
C THR A 76 -5.36 17.75 -18.93
N THR A 77 -5.88 16.75 -18.19
CA THR A 77 -5.34 16.37 -16.88
C THR A 77 -3.96 15.73 -17.05
N GLY A 78 -2.96 16.16 -16.29
CA GLY A 78 -1.64 15.54 -16.24
C GLY A 78 -1.70 14.16 -15.58
N ALA A 79 -0.74 13.28 -15.88
CA ALA A 79 -0.64 12.00 -15.17
C ALA A 79 0.82 11.51 -15.10
N THR A 80 1.24 11.13 -13.89
CA THR A 80 2.59 10.65 -13.58
C THR A 80 2.52 9.29 -12.93
N THR A 81 3.23 8.31 -13.50
CA THR A 81 3.46 7.01 -12.86
C THR A 81 4.78 7.06 -12.12
N ILE A 82 4.76 6.69 -10.84
CA ILE A 82 5.99 6.65 -10.03
C ILE A 82 6.27 5.24 -9.52
N ASN A 83 7.53 4.95 -9.31
CA ASN A 83 8.00 3.72 -8.68
C ASN A 83 8.97 4.07 -7.54
N LYS A 84 8.55 3.79 -6.33
CA LYS A 84 9.35 3.74 -5.10
C LYS A 84 9.09 2.42 -4.39
N ILE A 85 8.99 1.35 -5.17
CA ILE A 85 8.68 0.00 -4.70
C ILE A 85 7.46 0.03 -3.76
N CYS A 86 7.48 -0.63 -2.62
CA CYS A 86 6.35 -0.67 -1.67
C CYS A 86 5.84 0.71 -1.24
N GLY A 87 6.71 1.73 -1.25
CA GLY A 87 6.39 3.11 -0.85
C GLY A 87 5.71 3.96 -1.93
N SER A 88 5.50 3.44 -3.14
CA SER A 88 5.03 4.24 -4.29
C SER A 88 3.74 5.00 -4.01
N GLY A 89 2.73 4.33 -3.45
CA GLY A 89 1.44 4.97 -3.17
C GLY A 89 1.53 6.10 -2.15
N MET A 90 2.29 5.93 -1.07
CA MET A 90 2.51 7.00 -0.09
C MET A 90 3.37 8.12 -0.69
N LYS A 91 4.40 7.78 -1.47
CA LYS A 91 5.23 8.78 -2.15
C LYS A 91 4.42 9.61 -3.14
N ALA A 92 3.42 9.03 -3.80
CA ALA A 92 2.48 9.77 -4.65
C ALA A 92 1.73 10.86 -3.86
N VAL A 93 1.23 10.52 -2.66
CA VAL A 93 0.56 11.49 -1.76
C VAL A 93 1.54 12.58 -1.30
N MET A 94 2.78 12.22 -0.97
CA MET A 94 3.83 13.18 -0.61
C MET A 94 4.14 14.14 -1.76
N GLN A 95 4.28 13.62 -2.99
CA GLN A 95 4.54 14.44 -4.18
C GLN A 95 3.35 15.33 -4.55
N ALA A 96 2.12 14.86 -4.37
CA ALA A 96 0.92 15.68 -4.53
C ALA A 96 0.94 16.87 -3.55
N ALA A 97 1.27 16.62 -2.29
CA ALA A 97 1.42 17.67 -1.29
C ALA A 97 2.52 18.68 -1.66
N ASP A 98 3.66 18.21 -2.19
CA ASP A 98 4.75 19.05 -2.64
C ASP A 98 4.36 19.87 -3.87
N ALA A 99 3.68 19.28 -4.87
CA ALA A 99 3.21 19.96 -6.08
C ALA A 99 2.23 21.09 -5.75
N ILE A 100 1.29 20.84 -4.83
CA ILE A 100 0.31 21.84 -4.38
C ILE A 100 1.02 22.98 -3.62
N LYS A 101 1.96 22.66 -2.71
CA LYS A 101 2.75 23.68 -2.00
C LYS A 101 3.59 24.54 -2.95
N ALA A 102 4.12 23.93 -4.01
CA ALA A 102 4.90 24.63 -5.04
C ALA A 102 4.04 25.47 -6.00
N GLY A 103 2.71 25.30 -5.97
CA GLY A 103 1.79 26.00 -6.87
C GLY A 103 1.75 25.45 -8.30
N SER A 104 2.29 24.25 -8.53
CA SER A 104 2.24 23.59 -9.85
C SER A 104 0.92 22.84 -10.10
N ALA A 105 0.15 22.55 -9.06
CA ALA A 105 -1.19 21.99 -9.14
C ALA A 105 -2.04 22.48 -7.97
N ASN A 106 -3.36 22.46 -8.10
CA ASN A 106 -4.31 22.85 -7.06
C ASN A 106 -5.01 21.62 -6.48
N ILE A 107 -5.47 20.70 -7.33
CA ILE A 107 -6.17 19.48 -6.94
C ILE A 107 -5.51 18.28 -7.63
N VAL A 108 -5.01 17.36 -6.83
CA VAL A 108 -4.28 16.17 -7.31
C VAL A 108 -4.97 14.91 -6.81
N VAL A 109 -5.18 13.94 -7.68
CA VAL A 109 -5.54 12.58 -7.26
C VAL A 109 -4.25 11.78 -7.12
N ALA A 110 -3.91 11.40 -5.89
CA ALA A 110 -2.70 10.66 -5.57
C ALA A 110 -3.02 9.27 -5.02
N GLY A 111 -2.23 8.28 -5.38
CA GLY A 111 -2.46 6.94 -4.91
C GLY A 111 -1.55 5.92 -5.55
N GLY A 112 -2.08 4.73 -5.77
CA GLY A 112 -1.35 3.68 -6.44
C GLY A 112 -2.22 2.49 -6.80
N MET A 113 -1.67 1.66 -7.64
CA MET A 113 -2.32 0.48 -8.21
C MET A 113 -1.28 -0.60 -8.46
N GLU A 114 -1.68 -1.84 -8.31
CA GLU A 114 -0.86 -2.99 -8.68
C GLU A 114 -1.74 -4.17 -9.07
N SER A 115 -1.32 -4.91 -10.07
CA SER A 115 -1.84 -6.23 -10.38
C SER A 115 -0.66 -7.19 -10.48
N MET A 116 -0.30 -7.76 -9.33
CA MET A 116 0.82 -8.69 -9.24
C MET A 116 0.49 -10.01 -9.96
N SER A 117 -0.79 -10.35 -10.03
CA SER A 117 -1.30 -11.51 -10.79
C SER A 117 -1.00 -11.42 -12.29
N ASN A 118 -0.89 -10.20 -12.83
CA ASN A 118 -0.66 -9.95 -14.26
C ASN A 118 0.79 -9.56 -14.58
N ALA A 119 1.70 -9.61 -13.62
CA ALA A 119 3.12 -9.36 -13.87
C ALA A 119 3.67 -10.42 -14.85
N PRO A 120 4.26 -10.01 -16.00
CA PRO A 120 4.71 -10.95 -17.01
C PRO A 120 6.05 -11.59 -16.67
N TYR A 121 6.38 -12.64 -17.38
CA TYR A 121 7.74 -13.15 -17.44
C TYR A 121 8.55 -12.42 -18.50
N LEU A 122 9.84 -12.23 -18.27
CA LEU A 122 10.78 -11.47 -19.09
C LEU A 122 11.82 -12.37 -19.74
N LEU A 123 12.21 -12.01 -20.96
CA LEU A 123 13.32 -12.58 -21.72
C LEU A 123 14.38 -11.48 -21.94
N ASP A 124 15.34 -11.36 -21.04
CA ASP A 124 16.33 -10.28 -20.99
C ASP A 124 17.19 -10.16 -22.25
N LYS A 125 17.59 -11.29 -22.83
CA LYS A 125 18.47 -11.34 -24.03
C LYS A 125 17.71 -11.41 -25.36
N ALA A 126 16.38 -11.37 -25.36
CA ALA A 126 15.59 -11.56 -26.58
C ALA A 126 15.88 -10.51 -27.65
N ARG A 127 16.16 -9.26 -27.29
CA ARG A 127 16.48 -8.18 -28.23
C ARG A 127 17.76 -8.43 -29.03
N ALA A 128 18.81 -8.96 -28.39
CA ALA A 128 20.07 -9.34 -29.05
C ALA A 128 20.03 -10.74 -29.67
N GLY A 129 19.03 -11.53 -29.32
CA GLY A 129 18.83 -12.93 -29.74
C GLY A 129 19.56 -13.94 -28.87
N TYR A 130 18.95 -15.12 -28.75
CA TYR A 130 19.55 -16.30 -28.10
C TYR A 130 20.30 -17.10 -29.17
N ARG A 131 21.60 -16.83 -29.35
CA ARG A 131 22.36 -17.39 -30.45
C ARG A 131 22.67 -18.89 -30.28
N MET A 132 22.99 -19.31 -29.07
CA MET A 132 23.36 -20.71 -28.75
C MET A 132 23.23 -20.95 -27.24
N GLY A 133 22.81 -22.16 -26.86
CA GLY A 133 22.62 -22.57 -25.48
C GLY A 133 21.22 -22.20 -24.93
N HIS A 134 21.00 -22.50 -23.65
CA HIS A 134 19.74 -22.25 -22.97
C HIS A 134 19.56 -20.77 -22.60
N GLY A 135 18.31 -20.28 -22.63
CA GLY A 135 17.92 -18.98 -22.09
C GLY A 135 17.25 -19.11 -20.73
N LYS A 136 17.18 -18.00 -19.97
CA LYS A 136 16.45 -17.88 -18.71
C LYS A 136 15.20 -17.04 -18.94
N VAL A 137 14.08 -17.47 -18.38
CA VAL A 137 12.86 -16.68 -18.26
C VAL A 137 12.80 -16.17 -16.83
N THR A 138 12.63 -14.87 -16.65
CA THR A 138 12.66 -14.21 -15.35
C THR A 138 11.28 -13.69 -15.00
N ASP A 139 10.82 -13.96 -13.79
CA ASP A 139 9.55 -13.42 -13.28
C ASP A 139 9.73 -11.93 -12.93
N HIS A 140 8.97 -11.06 -13.61
CA HIS A 140 9.02 -9.62 -13.39
C HIS A 140 8.66 -9.25 -11.95
N MET A 141 7.69 -9.94 -11.36
CA MET A 141 7.27 -9.68 -9.99
C MET A 141 8.40 -9.93 -8.97
N PHE A 142 9.16 -11.01 -9.15
CA PHE A 142 10.31 -11.29 -8.30
C PHE A 142 11.44 -10.32 -8.56
N GLN A 143 11.85 -10.17 -9.82
CA GLN A 143 13.03 -9.38 -10.20
C GLN A 143 12.91 -7.90 -9.82
N GLU A 144 11.73 -7.30 -9.99
CA GLU A 144 11.54 -5.86 -9.78
C GLU A 144 10.90 -5.52 -8.42
N GLY A 145 10.19 -6.47 -7.81
CA GLY A 145 9.44 -6.22 -6.59
C GLY A 145 9.91 -6.96 -5.35
N LEU A 146 10.49 -8.16 -5.48
CA LEU A 146 10.70 -9.07 -4.36
C LEU A 146 12.14 -9.55 -4.18
N GLU A 147 13.07 -9.13 -5.04
CA GLU A 147 14.51 -9.45 -4.94
C GLU A 147 15.32 -8.17 -4.71
N ASP A 148 16.35 -8.28 -3.90
CA ASP A 148 17.31 -7.22 -3.67
C ASP A 148 18.22 -7.04 -4.89
N ALA A 149 18.38 -5.80 -5.35
CA ALA A 149 19.08 -5.49 -6.59
C ALA A 149 20.60 -5.78 -6.54
N GLU A 150 21.21 -5.74 -5.38
CA GLU A 150 22.66 -5.95 -5.22
C GLU A 150 22.99 -7.42 -5.02
N THR A 151 22.22 -8.11 -4.19
CA THR A 151 22.52 -9.49 -3.77
C THR A 151 21.72 -10.54 -4.53
N GLY A 152 20.59 -10.17 -5.15
CA GLY A 152 19.65 -11.10 -5.76
C GLY A 152 18.90 -11.96 -4.73
N LEU A 153 19.03 -11.66 -3.44
CA LEU A 153 18.30 -12.37 -2.39
C LEU A 153 16.85 -11.88 -2.33
N SER A 154 15.93 -12.80 -2.06
CA SER A 154 14.54 -12.39 -1.85
C SER A 154 14.38 -11.53 -0.60
N MET A 155 13.41 -10.61 -0.61
CA MET A 155 13.06 -9.79 0.56
C MET A 155 12.78 -10.63 1.81
N GLY A 156 12.21 -11.83 1.64
CA GLY A 156 11.97 -12.75 2.75
C GLY A 156 13.25 -13.32 3.38
N ILE A 157 14.32 -13.51 2.62
CA ILE A 157 15.63 -13.91 3.17
C ILE A 157 16.20 -12.78 4.03
N LEU A 158 16.21 -11.56 3.51
CA LEU A 158 16.69 -10.38 4.27
C LEU A 158 15.83 -10.11 5.53
N ALA A 159 14.52 -10.30 5.43
CA ALA A 159 13.64 -10.23 6.59
C ALA A 159 13.96 -11.32 7.63
N GLN A 160 14.24 -12.55 7.19
CA GLN A 160 14.62 -13.64 8.09
C GLN A 160 15.95 -13.34 8.81
N GLU A 161 16.93 -12.79 8.11
CA GLU A 161 18.21 -12.40 8.73
C GLU A 161 18.00 -11.33 9.83
N MET A 162 17.11 -10.37 9.59
CA MET A 162 16.76 -9.38 10.60
C MET A 162 15.95 -9.99 11.76
N ALA A 163 15.04 -10.92 11.48
CA ALA A 163 14.31 -11.63 12.53
C ALA A 163 15.27 -12.40 13.45
N ASP A 164 16.25 -13.11 12.86
CA ASP A 164 17.31 -13.81 13.60
C ASP A 164 18.14 -12.81 14.43
N LYS A 165 18.57 -11.69 13.84
CA LYS A 165 19.35 -10.63 14.49
C LYS A 165 18.62 -10.01 15.69
N LYS A 166 17.29 -9.87 15.59
CA LYS A 166 16.44 -9.29 16.64
C LYS A 166 15.89 -10.31 17.62
N GLY A 167 16.07 -11.59 17.37
CA GLY A 167 15.62 -12.68 18.23
C GLY A 167 14.11 -12.88 18.21
N TYR A 168 13.41 -12.48 17.15
CA TYR A 168 11.97 -12.76 17.01
C TYR A 168 11.73 -14.24 16.74
N THR A 169 11.01 -14.90 17.67
CA THR A 169 10.69 -16.31 17.51
C THR A 169 9.56 -16.54 16.50
N ARG A 170 9.39 -17.77 16.08
CA ARG A 170 8.29 -18.20 15.24
C ARG A 170 6.94 -17.94 15.91
N GLU A 171 6.82 -18.28 17.16
CA GLU A 171 5.60 -18.14 17.95
C GLU A 171 5.18 -16.68 18.09
N GLN A 172 6.13 -15.77 18.30
CA GLN A 172 5.85 -14.34 18.40
C GLN A 172 5.31 -13.78 17.06
N GLN A 173 5.93 -14.15 15.94
CA GLN A 173 5.52 -13.71 14.62
C GLN A 173 4.17 -14.32 14.20
N ASP A 174 3.94 -15.59 14.49
CA ASP A 174 2.65 -16.25 14.25
C ASP A 174 1.54 -15.66 15.12
N ALA A 175 1.80 -15.38 16.40
CA ALA A 175 0.85 -14.72 17.27
C ALA A 175 0.45 -13.33 16.77
N TYR A 176 1.41 -12.57 16.22
CA TYR A 176 1.13 -11.29 15.57
C TYR A 176 0.25 -11.48 14.33
N ALA A 177 0.61 -12.40 13.44
CA ALA A 177 -0.15 -12.69 12.21
C ALA A 177 -1.58 -13.17 12.49
N ILE A 178 -1.76 -14.02 13.51
CA ILE A 178 -3.09 -14.48 13.98
C ILE A 178 -3.91 -13.29 14.49
N SER A 179 -3.31 -12.40 15.26
CA SER A 179 -3.97 -11.16 15.72
C SER A 179 -4.40 -10.28 14.55
N SER A 180 -3.51 -10.06 13.58
CA SER A 180 -3.80 -9.30 12.35
C SER A 180 -4.96 -9.92 11.58
N LEU A 181 -4.94 -11.24 11.38
CA LEU A 181 -6.01 -11.97 10.70
C LEU A 181 -7.35 -11.87 11.43
N ASN A 182 -7.37 -12.06 12.74
CA ASN A 182 -8.60 -11.95 13.53
C ASN A 182 -9.20 -10.55 13.46
N LYS A 183 -8.36 -9.50 13.55
CA LYS A 183 -8.78 -8.10 13.38
C LYS A 183 -9.34 -7.85 11.98
N ALA A 184 -8.72 -8.42 10.93
CA ALA A 184 -9.20 -8.28 9.55
C ALA A 184 -10.54 -8.99 9.33
N VAL A 185 -10.70 -10.21 9.84
CA VAL A 185 -11.96 -10.96 9.77
C VAL A 185 -13.07 -10.22 10.51
N GLU A 186 -12.78 -9.70 11.69
CA GLU A 186 -13.73 -8.87 12.45
C GLU A 186 -14.13 -7.61 11.66
N ALA A 187 -13.15 -6.91 11.06
CA ALA A 187 -13.38 -5.71 10.28
C ALA A 187 -14.27 -5.98 9.05
N VAL A 188 -14.05 -7.09 8.34
CA VAL A 188 -14.89 -7.51 7.22
C VAL A 188 -16.31 -7.84 7.70
N ASN A 189 -16.45 -8.67 8.73
CA ASN A 189 -17.75 -9.11 9.23
C ASN A 189 -18.61 -7.96 9.79
N ASN A 190 -17.96 -6.99 10.45
CA ASN A 190 -18.64 -5.82 11.02
C ASN A 190 -18.79 -4.67 9.98
N GLY A 191 -18.28 -4.84 8.76
CA GLY A 191 -18.42 -3.85 7.70
C GLY A 191 -17.56 -2.59 7.93
N TYR A 192 -16.46 -2.67 8.69
CA TYR A 192 -15.60 -1.52 8.98
C TYR A 192 -14.93 -0.95 7.71
N PHE A 193 -14.75 -1.78 6.69
CA PHE A 193 -14.18 -1.37 5.40
C PHE A 193 -15.20 -0.82 4.39
N LYS A 194 -16.52 -0.88 4.66
CA LYS A 194 -17.55 -0.44 3.70
C LYS A 194 -17.42 1.02 3.27
N ALA A 195 -16.92 1.88 4.15
CA ALA A 195 -16.75 3.29 3.84
C ALA A 195 -15.55 3.57 2.92
N GLU A 196 -14.55 2.70 2.92
CA GLU A 196 -13.32 2.88 2.14
C GLU A 196 -13.28 2.05 0.86
N ILE A 197 -13.95 0.89 0.81
CA ILE A 197 -13.93 0.01 -0.35
C ILE A 197 -14.89 0.50 -1.43
N VAL A 198 -14.37 0.52 -2.66
CA VAL A 198 -15.12 0.72 -3.89
C VAL A 198 -15.27 -0.63 -4.59
N PRO A 199 -16.50 -1.06 -4.90
CA PRO A 199 -16.73 -2.31 -5.62
C PRO A 199 -16.08 -2.30 -7.00
N VAL A 200 -15.45 -3.41 -7.37
CA VAL A 200 -14.92 -3.67 -8.70
C VAL A 200 -15.80 -4.69 -9.40
N THR A 201 -16.35 -4.32 -10.56
CA THR A 201 -17.09 -5.25 -11.39
C THR A 201 -16.12 -6.00 -12.31
N VAL A 202 -16.02 -7.31 -12.11
CA VAL A 202 -15.18 -8.21 -12.91
C VAL A 202 -16.06 -8.96 -13.91
N SER A 203 -15.89 -8.65 -15.17
CA SER A 203 -16.66 -9.31 -16.23
C SER A 203 -16.07 -10.67 -16.59
N SER A 204 -16.92 -11.68 -16.71
CA SER A 204 -16.54 -13.03 -17.13
C SER A 204 -17.55 -13.63 -18.11
N ARG A 205 -17.16 -14.73 -18.74
CA ARG A 205 -18.10 -15.48 -19.64
C ARG A 205 -19.34 -16.02 -18.91
N LYS A 206 -19.29 -16.12 -17.57
CA LYS A 206 -20.40 -16.60 -16.73
C LYS A 206 -21.26 -15.47 -16.17
N GLY A 207 -20.96 -14.22 -16.54
CA GLY A 207 -21.60 -13.01 -16.03
C GLY A 207 -20.63 -12.16 -15.19
N ASP A 208 -21.09 -11.00 -14.81
CA ASP A 208 -20.33 -10.06 -14.00
C ASP A 208 -20.34 -10.47 -12.52
N VAL A 209 -19.19 -10.34 -11.87
CA VAL A 209 -19.02 -10.56 -10.43
C VAL A 209 -18.58 -9.23 -9.79
N VAL A 210 -19.26 -8.83 -8.74
CA VAL A 210 -18.87 -7.64 -7.95
C VAL A 210 -17.96 -8.07 -6.82
N VAL A 211 -16.74 -7.51 -6.80
CA VAL A 211 -15.75 -7.73 -5.74
C VAL A 211 -15.75 -6.49 -4.84
N ASP A 212 -16.34 -6.60 -3.67
CA ASP A 212 -16.54 -5.52 -2.69
C ASP A 212 -16.02 -5.84 -1.29
N GLN A 213 -15.31 -6.97 -1.14
CA GLN A 213 -14.69 -7.41 0.10
C GLN A 213 -13.27 -7.92 -0.15
N ASP A 214 -12.39 -7.69 0.82
CA ASP A 214 -11.03 -8.24 0.80
C ASP A 214 -11.07 -9.77 0.80
N GLU A 215 -10.42 -10.39 -0.18
CA GLU A 215 -10.57 -11.82 -0.45
C GLU A 215 -9.92 -12.72 0.59
N GLN A 216 -8.75 -12.34 1.08
CA GLN A 216 -7.89 -13.23 1.85
C GLN A 216 -8.34 -13.50 3.29
N PRO A 217 -8.82 -12.50 4.06
CA PRO A 217 -9.25 -12.75 5.45
C PRO A 217 -10.32 -13.83 5.56
N LEU A 218 -11.24 -13.88 4.59
CA LEU A 218 -12.35 -14.83 4.58
C LEU A 218 -11.95 -16.25 4.17
N ASN A 219 -10.83 -16.39 3.46
CA ASN A 219 -10.31 -17.68 2.98
C ASN A 219 -9.23 -18.28 3.89
N ALA A 220 -8.70 -17.50 4.82
CA ALA A 220 -7.60 -17.91 5.69
C ALA A 220 -8.07 -18.90 6.77
N LYS A 221 -7.18 -19.85 7.12
CA LYS A 221 -7.42 -20.88 8.15
C LYS A 221 -6.47 -20.64 9.32
N VAL A 222 -6.94 -19.94 10.35
CA VAL A 222 -6.15 -19.57 11.55
C VAL A 222 -5.44 -20.79 12.15
N ASP A 223 -6.14 -21.91 12.31
CA ASP A 223 -5.59 -23.13 12.92
C ASP A 223 -4.41 -23.74 12.16
N LYS A 224 -4.23 -23.36 10.89
CA LYS A 224 -3.12 -23.86 10.07
C LYS A 224 -1.84 -23.04 10.24
N ILE A 225 -1.92 -21.81 10.73
CA ILE A 225 -0.77 -20.89 10.82
C ILE A 225 0.42 -21.53 11.57
N PRO A 226 0.25 -22.12 12.77
CA PRO A 226 1.38 -22.72 13.49
C PRO A 226 2.00 -23.94 12.79
N THR A 227 1.28 -24.57 11.86
CA THR A 227 1.74 -25.76 11.13
C THR A 227 2.44 -25.47 9.81
N LEU A 228 2.49 -24.21 9.38
CA LEU A 228 3.10 -23.82 8.13
C LEU A 228 4.63 -24.01 8.17
N ARG A 229 5.20 -24.43 7.04
CA ARG A 229 6.65 -24.55 6.90
C ARG A 229 7.28 -23.17 6.74
N PRO A 230 8.51 -22.96 7.26
CA PRO A 230 9.28 -21.77 6.95
C PRO A 230 9.42 -21.58 5.43
N ALA A 231 9.29 -20.32 4.96
CA ALA A 231 9.24 -20.04 3.52
C ALA A 231 10.61 -19.73 2.91
N PHE A 232 11.55 -19.16 3.69
CA PHE A 232 12.79 -18.59 3.14
C PHE A 232 14.08 -19.24 3.66
N LYS A 233 14.02 -19.96 4.77
CA LYS A 233 15.14 -20.65 5.39
C LYS A 233 14.64 -21.94 6.04
N LYS A 234 15.34 -23.05 5.92
CA LYS A 234 14.89 -24.38 6.40
C LYS A 234 14.40 -24.37 7.85
N ASP A 235 15.14 -23.73 8.74
CA ASP A 235 14.81 -23.62 10.17
C ASP A 235 14.45 -22.15 10.52
N GLY A 236 13.82 -21.43 9.58
CA GLY A 236 13.44 -20.05 9.74
C GLY A 236 12.13 -19.87 10.52
N THR A 237 11.85 -18.62 10.84
CA THR A 237 10.66 -18.20 11.58
C THR A 237 9.58 -17.56 10.73
N ILE A 238 9.94 -17.15 9.48
CA ILE A 238 9.00 -16.51 8.56
C ILE A 238 8.30 -17.55 7.69
N THR A 239 6.98 -17.44 7.62
CA THR A 239 6.09 -18.32 6.85
C THR A 239 5.18 -17.50 5.92
N ALA A 240 4.42 -18.18 5.08
CA ALA A 240 3.42 -17.53 4.23
C ALA A 240 2.31 -16.80 5.00
N ALA A 241 2.10 -17.09 6.29
CA ALA A 241 1.07 -16.42 7.09
C ALA A 241 1.59 -15.20 7.85
N ASN A 242 2.87 -15.16 8.23
CA ASN A 242 3.49 -14.01 8.90
C ASN A 242 4.32 -13.14 7.94
N ALA A 243 4.21 -13.40 6.64
CA ALA A 243 4.58 -12.53 5.53
C ALA A 243 3.32 -12.01 4.83
N SER A 244 3.40 -10.85 4.20
CA SER A 244 2.30 -10.36 3.35
C SER A 244 2.13 -11.22 2.11
N SER A 245 0.91 -11.32 1.63
CA SER A 245 0.60 -12.07 0.42
C SER A 245 0.74 -11.22 -0.83
N ILE A 246 1.05 -11.88 -1.95
CA ILE A 246 0.98 -11.32 -3.29
C ILE A 246 -0.47 -10.96 -3.59
N SER A 247 -0.73 -9.73 -4.08
CA SER A 247 -2.08 -9.20 -4.13
C SER A 247 -2.28 -8.21 -5.27
N ASP A 248 -3.55 -8.01 -5.62
CA ASP A 248 -4.02 -7.04 -6.60
C ASP A 248 -4.88 -5.98 -5.90
N GLY A 249 -4.75 -4.71 -6.28
CA GLY A 249 -5.57 -3.64 -5.69
C GLY A 249 -5.11 -2.25 -6.06
N ALA A 250 -5.96 -1.27 -5.77
CA ALA A 250 -5.69 0.15 -5.97
C ALA A 250 -6.27 1.00 -4.85
N SER A 251 -5.71 2.19 -4.66
CA SER A 251 -6.21 3.18 -3.71
C SER A 251 -5.96 4.59 -4.24
N ALA A 252 -6.86 5.52 -3.94
CA ALA A 252 -6.83 6.90 -4.41
C ALA A 252 -7.26 7.88 -3.32
N LEU A 253 -6.54 9.00 -3.24
CA LEU A 253 -6.84 10.11 -2.35
C LEU A 253 -6.92 11.40 -3.18
N VAL A 254 -7.91 12.22 -2.89
CA VAL A 254 -8.01 13.58 -3.45
C VAL A 254 -7.31 14.54 -2.49
N VAL A 255 -6.24 15.17 -2.98
CA VAL A 255 -5.37 16.06 -2.20
C VAL A 255 -5.47 17.48 -2.74
N THR A 256 -5.60 18.47 -1.86
CA THR A 256 -5.63 19.90 -2.22
C THR A 256 -5.10 20.76 -1.08
N SER A 257 -5.12 22.10 -1.26
CA SER A 257 -4.87 23.03 -0.16
C SER A 257 -6.18 23.33 0.62
N GLU A 258 -6.04 23.69 1.88
CA GLU A 258 -7.15 24.14 2.72
C GLU A 258 -7.85 25.37 2.11
N GLU A 259 -7.09 26.24 1.45
CA GLU A 259 -7.61 27.42 0.74
C GLU A 259 -8.51 27.03 -0.44
N ILE A 260 -8.04 26.14 -1.32
CA ILE A 260 -8.82 25.65 -2.47
C ILE A 260 -10.05 24.87 -2.00
N ALA A 261 -9.88 24.03 -0.96
CA ALA A 261 -11.02 23.31 -0.38
C ALA A 261 -12.12 24.28 0.09
N ALA A 262 -11.74 25.35 0.81
CA ALA A 262 -12.68 26.37 1.27
C ALA A 262 -13.33 27.13 0.11
N GLN A 263 -12.57 27.56 -0.90
CA GLN A 263 -13.09 28.26 -2.08
C GLN A 263 -14.09 27.41 -2.87
N ARG A 264 -13.91 26.10 -2.90
CA ARG A 264 -14.79 25.17 -3.62
C ARG A 264 -15.88 24.54 -2.74
N GLY A 265 -15.95 24.88 -1.46
CA GLY A 265 -16.93 24.31 -0.53
C GLY A 265 -16.74 22.82 -0.26
N LEU A 266 -15.51 22.29 -0.45
CA LEU A 266 -15.18 20.90 -0.17
C LEU A 266 -15.09 20.67 1.34
N LYS A 267 -15.32 19.43 1.77
CA LYS A 267 -15.25 19.03 3.19
C LYS A 267 -14.06 18.10 3.40
N PRO A 268 -12.89 18.62 3.77
CA PRO A 268 -11.72 17.77 3.99
C PRO A 268 -11.94 16.76 5.11
N LEU A 269 -11.37 15.56 4.95
CA LEU A 269 -11.37 14.50 5.94
C LEU A 269 -10.22 14.67 6.93
N ALA A 270 -9.02 14.98 6.42
CA ALA A 270 -7.82 15.05 7.22
C ALA A 270 -6.82 16.08 6.67
N LYS A 271 -5.94 16.56 7.56
CA LYS A 271 -4.74 17.34 7.24
C LYS A 271 -3.55 16.40 7.07
N VAL A 272 -2.70 16.69 6.10
CA VAL A 272 -1.35 16.12 6.00
C VAL A 272 -0.43 16.99 6.85
N VAL A 273 -0.06 16.50 8.04
CA VAL A 273 0.70 17.28 9.01
C VAL A 273 2.19 17.23 8.71
N ALA A 274 2.73 16.04 8.48
CA ALA A 274 4.13 15.82 8.16
C ALA A 274 4.31 14.51 7.37
N TYR A 275 5.43 14.41 6.67
CA TYR A 275 5.85 13.18 6.01
C TYR A 275 7.38 13.12 5.89
N ALA A 276 7.92 11.91 5.87
CA ALA A 276 9.35 11.70 5.79
C ALA A 276 9.70 10.42 5.03
N THR A 277 10.91 10.40 4.47
CA THR A 277 11.59 9.21 3.97
C THR A 277 12.78 8.90 4.87
N ASN A 278 13.01 7.63 5.15
CA ASN A 278 14.24 7.13 5.75
C ASN A 278 14.93 6.19 4.78
N SER A 279 16.27 6.19 4.80
CA SER A 279 17.08 5.29 3.95
C SER A 279 18.24 4.78 4.77
N GLN A 280 18.58 3.51 4.60
CA GLN A 280 19.66 2.80 5.27
C GLN A 280 20.13 1.63 4.42
N HIS A 281 20.95 0.74 4.95
CA HIS A 281 21.46 -0.40 4.18
C HIS A 281 20.30 -1.31 3.70
N PRO A 282 20.31 -1.81 2.44
CA PRO A 282 19.23 -2.64 1.89
C PRO A 282 18.82 -3.83 2.76
N SER A 283 19.77 -4.52 3.39
CA SER A 283 19.47 -5.64 4.29
C SER A 283 18.70 -5.27 5.55
N GLU A 284 18.59 -3.98 5.87
CA GLU A 284 17.91 -3.47 7.05
C GLU A 284 16.55 -2.83 6.74
N PHE A 285 15.98 -3.12 5.55
CA PHE A 285 14.73 -2.51 5.10
C PHE A 285 13.56 -2.70 6.10
N THR A 286 13.51 -3.81 6.81
CA THR A 286 12.42 -4.13 7.73
C THR A 286 12.34 -3.19 8.94
N ILE A 287 13.47 -2.64 9.39
CA ILE A 287 13.53 -1.68 10.50
C ILE A 287 13.51 -0.22 10.02
N ALA A 288 13.64 0.03 8.73
CA ALA A 288 13.65 1.39 8.18
C ALA A 288 12.42 2.25 8.55
N PRO A 289 11.19 1.69 8.72
CA PRO A 289 10.04 2.46 9.20
C PRO A 289 10.26 3.16 10.54
N VAL A 290 11.04 2.60 11.45
CA VAL A 290 11.36 3.23 12.74
C VAL A 290 12.00 4.59 12.53
N GLY A 291 13.01 4.69 11.66
CA GLY A 291 13.65 5.98 11.34
C GLY A 291 12.73 6.96 10.60
N ALA A 292 11.81 6.48 9.77
CA ALA A 292 10.82 7.34 9.10
C ALA A 292 9.79 7.90 10.10
N ILE A 293 9.30 7.07 11.01
CA ILE A 293 8.39 7.47 12.11
C ILE A 293 9.07 8.49 13.02
N GLU A 294 10.30 8.24 13.42
CA GLU A 294 11.08 9.19 14.26
C GLU A 294 11.15 10.58 13.63
N LYS A 295 11.45 10.64 12.32
CA LYS A 295 11.47 11.91 11.57
C LYS A 295 10.11 12.61 11.57
N VAL A 296 9.01 11.86 11.37
CA VAL A 296 7.66 12.40 11.38
C VAL A 296 7.26 12.89 12.77
N LEU A 297 7.53 12.14 13.83
CA LEU A 297 7.29 12.57 15.21
C LEU A 297 8.06 13.84 15.54
N LYS A 298 9.32 13.95 15.11
CA LYS A 298 10.13 15.16 15.26
C LYS A 298 9.55 16.36 14.52
N GLN A 299 9.05 16.17 13.28
CA GLN A 299 8.47 17.24 12.47
C GLN A 299 7.14 17.73 13.04
N THR A 300 6.30 16.83 13.56
CA THR A 300 5.01 17.18 14.16
C THR A 300 5.11 17.71 15.57
N GLY A 301 6.20 17.39 16.29
CA GLY A 301 6.32 17.61 17.72
C GLY A 301 5.43 16.68 18.56
N TRP A 302 4.83 15.66 17.94
CA TRP A 302 4.00 14.68 18.65
C TRP A 302 4.85 13.67 19.41
N LYS A 303 4.35 13.27 20.55
CA LYS A 303 4.86 12.07 21.25
C LYS A 303 4.09 10.85 20.75
N ALA A 304 4.71 9.67 20.81
CA ALA A 304 4.10 8.43 20.33
C ALA A 304 2.78 8.11 21.05
N GLU A 305 2.70 8.38 22.36
CA GLU A 305 1.49 8.18 23.17
C GLU A 305 0.32 9.11 22.80
N GLU A 306 0.59 10.25 22.13
CA GLU A 306 -0.43 11.19 21.67
C GLU A 306 -1.06 10.78 20.34
N VAL A 307 -0.50 9.78 19.65
CA VAL A 307 -1.03 9.24 18.40
C VAL A 307 -2.13 8.25 18.73
N ASP A 308 -3.31 8.48 18.16
CA ASP A 308 -4.49 7.65 18.45
C ASP A 308 -4.40 6.30 17.75
N LEU A 309 -4.02 6.28 16.46
CA LEU A 309 -3.90 5.07 15.66
C LEU A 309 -2.65 5.06 14.77
N TRP A 310 -2.17 3.85 14.53
CA TRP A 310 -1.01 3.56 13.71
C TRP A 310 -1.36 2.55 12.61
N GLU A 311 -0.95 2.82 11.40
CA GLU A 311 -0.96 1.87 10.28
C GLU A 311 0.49 1.61 9.84
N VAL A 312 1.04 0.49 10.27
CA VAL A 312 2.39 0.05 9.88
C VAL A 312 2.23 -1.15 8.94
N ASN A 313 2.63 -0.99 7.67
CA ASN A 313 2.43 -2.04 6.69
C ASN A 313 3.17 -3.32 7.07
N GLU A 314 2.45 -4.42 7.09
CA GLU A 314 2.96 -5.74 7.46
C GLU A 314 3.53 -6.49 6.25
N ALA A 315 4.57 -5.93 5.60
CA ALA A 315 5.28 -6.70 4.57
C ALA A 315 5.73 -8.06 5.14
N PHE A 316 6.12 -8.04 6.41
CA PHE A 316 6.29 -9.18 7.32
C PHE A 316 5.75 -8.75 8.69
N ALA A 317 5.24 -9.68 9.49
CA ALA A 317 4.73 -9.40 10.82
C ALA A 317 5.76 -8.64 11.69
N MET A 318 7.03 -9.04 11.58
CA MET A 318 8.12 -8.41 12.32
C MET A 318 8.34 -6.93 11.99
N VAL A 319 7.92 -6.43 10.83
CA VAL A 319 8.07 -4.99 10.48
C VAL A 319 7.22 -4.14 11.42
N ALA A 320 5.97 -4.53 11.63
CA ALA A 320 5.11 -3.85 12.59
C ALA A 320 5.58 -4.07 14.04
N MET A 321 6.06 -5.29 14.37
CA MET A 321 6.64 -5.58 15.69
C MET A 321 7.85 -4.69 15.99
N LEU A 322 8.74 -4.45 15.03
CA LEU A 322 9.88 -3.55 15.18
C LEU A 322 9.46 -2.10 15.47
N ALA A 323 8.39 -1.61 14.86
CA ALA A 323 7.85 -0.29 15.15
C ALA A 323 7.21 -0.24 16.55
N ILE A 324 6.45 -1.27 16.91
CA ILE A 324 5.84 -1.40 18.24
C ILE A 324 6.92 -1.37 19.32
N ASP A 325 7.95 -2.19 19.19
CA ASP A 325 9.05 -2.27 20.17
C ASP A 325 9.87 -0.97 20.18
N GLY A 326 10.11 -0.36 19.00
CA GLY A 326 10.91 0.87 18.87
C GLY A 326 10.32 2.09 19.56
N PHE A 327 8.99 2.17 19.64
CA PHE A 327 8.26 3.29 20.25
C PHE A 327 7.40 2.90 21.44
N ASN A 328 7.49 1.65 21.91
CA ASN A 328 6.64 1.08 22.98
C ASN A 328 5.14 1.34 22.71
N LEU A 329 4.70 1.05 21.47
CA LEU A 329 3.33 1.30 21.06
C LEU A 329 2.36 0.31 21.70
N ASP A 330 1.17 0.79 22.02
CA ASP A 330 0.05 -0.08 22.37
C ASP A 330 -0.39 -0.86 21.11
N ARG A 331 -0.29 -2.19 21.17
CA ARG A 331 -0.66 -3.10 20.07
C ARG A 331 -2.12 -2.94 19.63
N GLU A 332 -3.00 -2.54 20.55
CA GLU A 332 -4.41 -2.31 20.23
C GLU A 332 -4.66 -1.03 19.43
N LYS A 333 -3.64 -0.16 19.31
CA LYS A 333 -3.66 1.03 18.46
C LYS A 333 -2.97 0.83 17.11
N VAL A 334 -2.32 -0.33 16.88
CA VAL A 334 -1.60 -0.64 15.65
C VAL A 334 -2.41 -1.59 14.79
N ASN A 335 -2.64 -1.21 13.51
CA ASN A 335 -3.34 -2.02 12.53
C ASN A 335 -4.64 -2.61 13.10
N ILE A 336 -5.50 -1.74 13.60
CA ILE A 336 -6.70 -2.13 14.37
C ILE A 336 -7.73 -2.91 13.54
N ASN A 337 -7.63 -2.84 12.24
CA ASN A 337 -8.46 -3.58 11.28
C ASN A 337 -7.68 -4.72 10.60
N GLY A 338 -6.54 -5.14 11.18
CA GLY A 338 -5.59 -6.04 10.54
C GLY A 338 -4.74 -5.31 9.49
N GLY A 339 -3.65 -5.95 9.05
CA GLY A 339 -2.71 -5.40 8.10
C GLY A 339 -2.39 -6.35 6.95
N ALA A 340 -1.27 -6.13 6.28
CA ALA A 340 -0.94 -6.80 5.02
C ALA A 340 -0.72 -8.32 5.14
N CYS A 341 -0.37 -8.85 6.31
CA CYS A 341 -0.32 -10.30 6.53
C CYS A 341 -1.70 -10.96 6.33
N ALA A 342 -2.78 -10.23 6.65
CA ALA A 342 -4.15 -10.70 6.49
C ALA A 342 -4.82 -10.19 5.21
N LEU A 343 -4.59 -8.91 4.85
CA LEU A 343 -5.30 -8.22 3.78
C LEU A 343 -4.58 -8.33 2.44
N GLY A 344 -3.24 -8.39 2.44
CA GLY A 344 -2.42 -8.39 1.24
C GLY A 344 -1.62 -7.11 1.01
N HIS A 345 -0.68 -7.19 0.05
CA HIS A 345 0.30 -6.14 -0.22
C HIS A 345 0.46 -5.85 -1.71
N PRO A 346 -0.54 -5.24 -2.38
CA PRO A 346 -0.38 -4.76 -3.76
C PRO A 346 0.65 -3.61 -3.75
N LEU A 347 1.88 -3.87 -4.20
CA LEU A 347 3.08 -3.05 -3.94
C LEU A 347 2.86 -1.56 -4.21
N GLY A 348 2.42 -1.20 -5.41
CA GLY A 348 2.23 0.20 -5.82
C GLY A 348 1.12 0.92 -5.07
N SER A 349 0.12 0.18 -4.56
CA SER A 349 -1.03 0.73 -3.84
C SER A 349 -0.83 0.81 -2.33
N SER A 350 -0.05 -0.08 -1.73
CA SER A 350 -0.03 -0.28 -0.27
C SER A 350 0.24 0.98 0.52
N GLY A 351 1.14 1.85 0.05
CA GLY A 351 1.46 3.10 0.75
C GLY A 351 0.28 4.07 0.86
N SER A 352 -0.54 4.19 -0.18
CA SER A 352 -1.77 4.98 -0.14
C SER A 352 -2.92 4.22 0.55
N ARG A 353 -2.98 2.89 0.39
CA ARG A 353 -3.97 2.05 1.06
C ARG A 353 -3.95 2.22 2.58
N ILE A 354 -2.78 2.20 3.21
CA ILE A 354 -2.68 2.36 4.66
C ILE A 354 -3.11 3.76 5.13
N ILE A 355 -2.95 4.80 4.31
CA ILE A 355 -3.47 6.14 4.62
C ILE A 355 -5.01 6.14 4.54
N VAL A 356 -5.58 5.51 3.51
CA VAL A 356 -7.05 5.36 3.37
C VAL A 356 -7.62 4.67 4.61
N THR A 357 -7.10 3.51 4.97
CA THR A 357 -7.56 2.72 6.12
C THR A 357 -7.40 3.52 7.43
N LEU A 358 -6.28 4.22 7.61
CA LEU A 358 -6.03 5.05 8.80
C LEU A 358 -7.09 6.15 8.96
N ILE A 359 -7.42 6.88 7.88
CA ILE A 359 -8.45 7.94 7.90
C ILE A 359 -9.81 7.36 8.35
N HIS A 360 -10.24 6.26 7.73
CA HIS A 360 -11.53 5.65 8.04
C HIS A 360 -11.55 5.01 9.44
N ALA A 361 -10.44 4.43 9.88
CA ALA A 361 -10.30 3.88 11.23
C ALA A 361 -10.39 4.99 12.30
N LEU A 362 -9.65 6.09 12.13
CA LEU A 362 -9.73 7.25 13.03
C LEU A 362 -11.16 7.81 13.09
N LYS A 363 -11.80 7.98 11.94
CA LYS A 363 -13.21 8.46 11.88
C LYS A 363 -14.17 7.53 12.61
N ARG A 364 -14.01 6.23 12.47
CA ARG A 364 -14.85 5.23 13.16
C ARG A 364 -14.65 5.20 14.67
N THR A 365 -13.40 5.34 15.13
CA THR A 365 -13.06 5.26 16.55
C THR A 365 -13.13 6.59 17.29
N GLY A 366 -13.32 7.71 16.59
CA GLY A 366 -13.30 9.06 17.17
C GLY A 366 -11.91 9.59 17.49
N GLY A 367 -10.85 8.91 17.01
CA GLY A 367 -9.47 9.37 17.07
C GLY A 367 -9.21 10.53 16.11
N LYS A 368 -8.12 11.26 16.30
CA LYS A 368 -7.75 12.40 15.46
C LYS A 368 -6.37 12.26 14.85
N LYS A 369 -5.37 11.90 15.62
CA LYS A 369 -3.97 11.83 15.20
C LYS A 369 -3.62 10.42 14.74
N GLY A 370 -3.10 10.29 13.53
CA GLY A 370 -2.65 9.02 13.00
C GLY A 370 -1.31 9.10 12.29
N ILE A 371 -0.56 8.00 12.34
CA ILE A 371 0.68 7.85 11.57
C ILE A 371 0.60 6.56 10.76
N ALA A 372 0.87 6.67 9.47
CA ALA A 372 1.07 5.53 8.59
C ALA A 372 2.54 5.42 8.19
N ALA A 373 3.09 4.21 8.16
CA ALA A 373 4.47 3.94 7.75
C ALA A 373 4.60 2.60 7.04
N LEU A 374 5.58 2.49 6.14
CA LEU A 374 5.90 1.22 5.51
C LEU A 374 7.37 1.12 5.16
N CYS A 375 7.88 -0.12 5.20
CA CYS A 375 9.20 -0.46 4.69
C CYS A 375 9.19 -0.57 3.16
N ILE A 376 10.34 -0.42 2.57
CA ILE A 376 10.56 -0.40 1.13
C ILE A 376 11.80 -1.22 0.83
N GLY A 377 11.75 -2.10 -0.16
CA GLY A 377 12.93 -2.80 -0.67
C GLY A 377 14.03 -1.80 -1.05
N GLY A 378 15.29 -2.21 -0.93
CA GLY A 378 16.43 -1.31 -1.08
C GLY A 378 16.81 -0.52 0.19
N GLY A 379 16.23 -0.85 1.35
CA GLY A 379 16.62 -0.25 2.64
C GLY A 379 15.91 1.06 2.98
N GLU A 380 14.77 1.33 2.37
CA GLU A 380 14.05 2.57 2.60
C GLU A 380 12.74 2.39 3.39
N ALA A 381 12.15 3.51 3.77
CA ALA A 381 10.81 3.61 4.35
C ALA A 381 10.21 4.99 4.09
N THR A 382 8.89 5.07 4.08
CA THR A 382 8.14 6.33 4.16
C THR A 382 7.20 6.31 5.35
N ALA A 383 6.95 7.48 5.93
CA ALA A 383 5.94 7.69 6.96
C ALA A 383 5.21 9.01 6.71
N ILE A 384 3.95 9.06 7.11
CA ILE A 384 3.08 10.24 7.02
C ILE A 384 2.25 10.37 8.30
N ALA A 385 2.13 11.60 8.81
CA ALA A 385 1.24 11.96 9.90
C ALA A 385 0.03 12.69 9.35
N ILE A 386 -1.15 12.29 9.76
CA ILE A 386 -2.43 12.92 9.44
C ILE A 386 -3.18 13.30 10.70
N GLU A 387 -4.02 14.34 10.60
CA GLU A 387 -4.92 14.75 11.65
C GLU A 387 -6.32 14.95 11.08
N LEU A 388 -7.35 14.26 11.63
CA LEU A 388 -8.73 14.44 11.22
C LEU A 388 -9.23 15.86 11.54
N ILE A 389 -10.09 16.36 10.69
CA ILE A 389 -10.71 17.70 10.81
C ILE A 389 -12.08 17.62 11.48
#